data_38824750a2ddb4d8f887f3d8ccdb5863
#
_entry.id   38824750a2ddb4d8f887f3d8ccdb5863
#
_cell.length_a   1.000
_cell.length_b   1.000
_cell.length_c   1.000
_cell.angle_alpha   90.00
_cell.angle_beta   90.00
_cell.angle_gamma   90.00
#
_symmetry.space_group_name_H-M   'P 1'
#
loop_
_entity.id
_entity.type
_entity.pdbx_description
1 polymer ?
#
loop_
_entity_poly.entity_id
_entity_poly.type
_entity_poly.pdbx_seq_one_letter_code
_entity_poly.pdbx_strand_id
1 'polypeptide(L)' 'APVLDLHAVTVTVRAADESGIVSTVTSAIADRDISIRQVLSEDPEFTDEPKLYVITDEELPGDLINEIRRLAFVRTIELA' A
#
# COMPACT_ATOMS: atom_id res chain seq x y z
N ALA A 1 27.59 8.22 5.13
CA ALA A 1 26.58 7.34 5.71
C ALA A 1 25.79 6.67 4.60
N PRO A 2 25.47 5.39 4.76
CA PRO A 2 24.67 4.72 3.74
C PRO A 2 23.28 5.34 3.68
N VAL A 3 22.84 5.62 2.48
CA VAL A 3 21.48 6.09 2.26
C VAL A 3 20.59 4.87 2.17
N LEU A 4 19.57 4.82 3.01
CA LEU A 4 18.59 3.76 2.92
C LEU A 4 17.74 4.00 1.69
N ASP A 5 17.72 3.01 0.82
CA ASP A 5 16.96 3.08 -0.42
C ASP A 5 15.55 2.56 -0.14
N LEU A 6 14.70 3.46 0.33
CA LEU A 6 13.32 3.11 0.66
C LEU A 6 12.39 3.50 -0.48
N HIS A 7 11.37 2.70 -0.67
CA HIS A 7 10.36 2.91 -1.70
C HIS A 7 9.00 3.10 -1.04
N ALA A 8 8.25 4.05 -1.52
CA ALA A 8 6.93 4.35 -0.99
C ALA A 8 5.85 4.11 -2.04
N VAL A 9 4.78 3.52 -1.62
CA VAL A 9 3.61 3.28 -2.47
C VAL A 9 2.41 3.91 -1.78
N THR A 10 1.63 4.65 -2.54
CA THR A 10 0.40 5.25 -2.04
C THR A 10 -0.78 4.55 -2.71
N VAL A 11 -1.63 3.93 -1.92
CA VAL A 11 -2.84 3.28 -2.40
C VAL A 11 -4.04 4.10 -1.96
N THR A 12 -4.77 4.65 -2.91
CA THR A 12 -6.01 5.36 -2.62
C THR A 12 -7.14 4.34 -2.65
N VAL A 13 -7.88 4.27 -1.56
CA VAL A 13 -8.93 3.25 -1.41
C VAL A 13 -10.30 3.90 -1.33
N ARG A 14 -11.33 3.13 -1.61
CA ARG A 14 -12.71 3.55 -1.42
C ARG A 14 -13.02 3.44 0.06
N ALA A 15 -13.85 4.34 0.54
CA ALA A 15 -14.27 4.30 1.94
C ALA A 15 -14.96 2.98 2.22
N ALA A 16 -14.33 2.12 3.02
CA ALA A 16 -14.80 0.78 3.27
C ALA A 16 -14.21 0.27 4.59
N ASP A 17 -14.41 -1.01 4.85
CA ASP A 17 -13.88 -1.68 6.03
C ASP A 17 -12.35 -1.67 5.98
N GLU A 18 -11.76 -0.79 6.78
CA GLU A 18 -10.34 -0.54 6.79
C GLU A 18 -9.48 -1.70 7.24
N SER A 19 -9.96 -2.46 8.20
CA SER A 19 -9.15 -3.54 8.77
C SER A 19 -8.81 -4.58 7.71
N GLY A 20 -9.77 -4.91 6.87
CA GLY A 20 -9.55 -5.85 5.77
C GLY A 20 -8.65 -5.31 4.70
N ILE A 21 -8.71 -4.00 4.43
CA ILE A 21 -7.91 -3.37 3.39
C ILE A 21 -6.42 -3.43 3.73
N VAL A 22 -6.05 -2.99 4.93
CA VAL A 22 -4.65 -2.99 5.34
C VAL A 22 -4.09 -4.40 5.33
N SER A 23 -4.83 -5.34 5.90
CA SER A 23 -4.42 -6.73 5.97
C SER A 23 -4.20 -7.33 4.57
N THR A 24 -5.13 -7.07 3.66
CA THR A 24 -5.04 -7.62 2.30
C THR A 24 -3.84 -7.08 1.56
N VAL A 25 -3.61 -5.76 1.61
CA VAL A 25 -2.49 -5.13 0.91
C VAL A 25 -1.16 -5.58 1.50
N THR A 26 -1.03 -5.57 2.81
CA THR A 26 0.23 -5.95 3.46
C THR A 26 0.54 -7.43 3.25
N SER A 27 -0.47 -8.29 3.26
CA SER A 27 -0.27 -9.71 2.98
C SER A 27 0.20 -9.95 1.56
N ALA A 28 -0.36 -9.24 0.59
CA ALA A 28 0.07 -9.37 -0.80
C ALA A 28 1.54 -9.01 -0.97
N ILE A 29 1.99 -7.97 -0.27
CA ILE A 29 3.39 -7.54 -0.32
C ILE A 29 4.29 -8.54 0.40
N ALA A 30 3.87 -8.99 1.58
CA ALA A 30 4.68 -9.93 2.36
C ALA A 30 4.83 -11.29 1.67
N ASP A 31 3.83 -11.71 0.90
CA ASP A 31 3.88 -12.96 0.16
C ASP A 31 4.96 -12.96 -0.92
N ARG A 32 5.48 -11.80 -1.29
CA ARG A 32 6.58 -11.67 -2.25
C ARG A 32 7.92 -11.49 -1.56
N ASP A 33 8.01 -11.76 -0.26
CA ASP A 33 9.23 -11.61 0.54
C ASP A 33 9.79 -10.19 0.55
N ILE A 34 8.91 -9.20 0.41
CA ILE A 34 9.29 -7.80 0.49
C ILE A 34 9.07 -7.30 1.91
N SER A 35 10.10 -6.71 2.50
CA SER A 35 10.01 -6.20 3.87
C SER A 35 9.27 -4.87 3.89
N ILE A 36 8.22 -4.83 4.68
CA ILE A 36 7.46 -3.60 4.91
C ILE A 36 8.07 -2.87 6.09
N ARG A 37 8.49 -1.64 5.86
CA ARG A 37 9.13 -0.83 6.90
C ARG A 37 8.12 -0.04 7.71
N GLN A 38 7.08 0.44 7.04
CA GLN A 38 6.07 1.24 7.72
C GLN A 38 4.79 1.23 6.91
N VAL A 39 3.67 1.27 7.60
CA VAL A 39 2.35 1.41 7.00
C VAL A 39 1.61 2.52 7.72
N LEU A 40 1.08 3.48 6.98
CA LEU A 40 0.27 4.55 7.51
C LEU A 40 -1.06 4.57 6.78
N SER A 41 -2.13 4.65 7.53
CA SER A 41 -3.48 4.67 6.96
C SER A 41 -4.20 5.94 7.37
N GLU A 42 -4.77 6.65 6.41
CA GLU A 42 -5.60 7.81 6.72
C GLU A 42 -6.95 7.36 7.25
N ASP A 43 -7.49 8.16 8.19
CA ASP A 43 -8.78 7.87 8.79
C ASP A 43 -9.89 8.29 7.83
N PRO A 44 -10.79 7.37 7.42
CA PRO A 44 -11.88 7.69 6.52
C PRO A 44 -12.89 8.67 7.09
N GLU A 45 -12.87 8.94 8.39
CA GLU A 45 -13.70 9.98 8.97
C GLU A 45 -13.27 11.37 8.52
N PHE A 46 -12.03 11.53 8.08
CA PHE A 46 -11.47 12.81 7.71
C PHE A 46 -11.30 13.02 6.22
N THR A 47 -11.54 11.98 5.42
CA THR A 47 -11.38 12.09 3.97
C THR A 47 -12.30 11.10 3.26
N ASP A 48 -12.80 11.51 2.10
CA ASP A 48 -13.64 10.65 1.25
C ASP A 48 -12.79 9.65 0.47
N GLU A 49 -11.49 9.90 0.34
CA GLU A 49 -10.59 9.04 -0.38
C GLU A 49 -9.37 8.73 0.50
N PRO A 50 -9.55 7.87 1.52
CA PRO A 50 -8.43 7.55 2.40
C PRO A 50 -7.29 6.89 1.65
N LYS A 51 -6.07 7.22 2.05
CA LYS A 51 -4.87 6.69 1.43
C LYS A 51 -4.12 5.81 2.40
N LEU A 52 -3.57 4.75 1.86
CA LEU A 52 -2.71 3.83 2.58
C LEU A 52 -1.30 4.03 2.05
N TYR A 53 -0.39 4.41 2.93
CA TYR A 53 1.01 4.61 2.57
C TYR A 53 1.80 3.42 3.05
N VAL A 54 2.48 2.74 2.13
CA VAL A 54 3.30 1.59 2.46
C VAL A 54 4.74 1.89 2.07
N ILE A 55 5.65 1.76 3.03
CA ILE A 55 7.07 1.98 2.80
C ILE A 55 7.77 0.64 2.88
N THR A 56 8.50 0.30 1.83
CA THR A 56 9.19 -0.98 1.70
C THR A 56 10.67 -0.75 1.44
N ASP A 57 11.49 -1.77 1.66
CA ASP A 57 12.92 -1.70 1.37
C ASP A 57 13.25 -2.09 -0.07
N GLU A 58 12.28 -2.59 -0.82
CA GLU A 58 12.46 -2.95 -2.22
C GLU A 58 11.33 -2.35 -3.05
N GLU A 59 11.63 -2.05 -4.31
CA GLU A 59 10.60 -1.61 -5.24
C GLU A 59 9.62 -2.75 -5.50
N LEU A 60 8.33 -2.44 -5.54
CA LEU A 60 7.32 -3.45 -5.81
C LEU A 60 7.35 -3.87 -7.28
N PRO A 61 7.33 -5.18 -7.56
CA PRO A 61 7.25 -5.66 -8.93
C PRO A 61 5.96 -5.19 -9.63
N GLY A 62 6.04 -4.99 -10.93
CA GLY A 62 4.89 -4.53 -11.71
C GLY A 62 3.67 -5.44 -11.61
N ASP A 63 3.90 -6.75 -11.57
CA ASP A 63 2.81 -7.71 -11.43
C ASP A 63 2.12 -7.62 -10.06
N LEU A 64 2.88 -7.32 -9.02
CA LEU A 64 2.31 -7.11 -7.69
C LEU A 64 1.49 -5.82 -7.65
N ILE A 65 1.98 -4.76 -8.28
CA ILE A 65 1.24 -3.51 -8.38
C ILE A 65 -0.08 -3.73 -9.10
N ASN A 66 -0.08 -4.51 -10.17
CA ASN A 66 -1.30 -4.83 -10.91
C ASN A 66 -2.24 -5.68 -10.07
N GLU A 67 -1.73 -6.60 -9.28
CA GLU A 67 -2.52 -7.41 -8.38
C GLU A 67 -3.26 -6.53 -7.35
N ILE A 68 -2.55 -5.60 -6.76
CA ILE A 68 -3.14 -4.67 -5.80
C ILE A 68 -4.18 -3.79 -6.48
N ARG A 69 -3.87 -3.29 -7.67
CA ARG A 69 -4.78 -2.43 -8.43
C ARG A 69 -6.10 -3.11 -8.75
N ARG A 70 -6.10 -4.43 -8.89
CA ARG A 70 -7.31 -5.20 -9.20
C ARG A 70 -8.22 -5.43 -8.01
N LEU A 71 -7.77 -5.12 -6.81
CA LEU A 71 -8.61 -5.27 -5.62
C LEU A 71 -9.78 -4.29 -5.70
N ALA A 72 -10.96 -4.78 -5.35
CA ALA A 72 -12.19 -4.01 -5.55
C ALA A 72 -12.21 -2.68 -4.79
N PHE A 73 -11.53 -2.63 -3.65
CA PHE A 73 -11.51 -1.44 -2.81
C PHE A 73 -10.44 -0.42 -3.23
N VAL A 74 -9.57 -0.77 -4.16
CA VAL A 74 -8.49 0.13 -4.59
C VAL A 74 -8.97 1.00 -5.75
N ARG A 75 -8.81 2.30 -5.58
CA ARG A 75 -9.11 3.25 -6.66
C ARG A 75 -7.89 3.49 -7.52
N THR A 76 -6.78 3.86 -6.89
CA THR A 76 -5.53 4.11 -7.59
C THR A 76 -4.36 3.64 -6.76
N ILE A 77 -3.24 3.43 -7.42
CA ILE A 77 -1.97 3.12 -6.77
C ILE A 77 -0.89 3.96 -7.44
N GLU A 78 -0.09 4.63 -6.63
CA GLU A 78 0.96 5.50 -7.10
C GLU A 78 2.29 5.12 -6.45
N LEU A 79 3.34 5.13 -7.25
CA LEU A 79 4.69 4.91 -6.76
C LEU A 79 5.35 6.25 -6.54
N ALA A 80 5.97 6.39 -5.40
CA ALA A 80 6.70 7.62 -5.09
C ALA A 80 8.17 7.52 -5.51
#